data_95b5e1d753596e26e8c3cb77498a2fc4
#
_entry.id   95b5e1d753596e26e8c3cb77498a2fc4
#
_cell.length_a   1.000
_cell.length_b   1.000
_cell.length_c   1.000
_cell.angle_alpha   90.00
_cell.angle_beta   90.00
_cell.angle_gamma   90.00
#
_symmetry.space_group_name_H-M   'P 1'
#
loop_
_entity.id
_entity.type
_entity.pdbx_description
1 polymer ?
#
loop_
_entity_poly.entity_id
_entity_poly.type
_entity_poly.pdbx_seq_one_letter_code
_entity_poly.pdbx_strand_id
1 'polypeptide(L)'
;SNNKFDIEETTVRLTEFIANDLQIPTIAHLPAVYLTKDMVSNILQSLDRVGVHQILALRGDIFPDVAPKDDFTYATDLIEYIKAEAPHFDIIGACYPEGHPDSPNQISDIQNLKKKVDVGCSSLVTQLFFDNERFYDFQDKCILAGIEVPIHAGIMPILNRNQALRLLKTCENIKLPRKFRAILDKYEHDPESLRAAGLAYAVDQIVDLVTQDVAGIHLYTMNNAATAYHIYKATHALFNHHPSVQSF
;
A
#
# COMPACT_ATOMS: atom_id res chain seq x y z
N SER A 1 -14.61 10.44 -27.17
CA SER A 1 -13.23 10.23 -26.73
C SER A 1 -13.27 9.57 -25.37
N ASN A 2 -13.00 8.25 -25.31
CA ASN A 2 -12.92 7.51 -24.07
C ASN A 2 -11.59 7.85 -23.38
N ASN A 3 -11.60 8.82 -22.48
CA ASN A 3 -10.49 9.05 -21.56
C ASN A 3 -10.45 7.89 -20.55
N LYS A 4 -9.67 6.85 -20.87
CA LYS A 4 -9.40 5.70 -19.98
C LYS A 4 -8.64 6.10 -18.70
N PHE A 5 -8.27 7.38 -18.54
CA PHE A 5 -7.44 7.91 -17.47
C PHE A 5 -7.94 9.26 -16.95
N ASP A 6 -9.23 9.40 -16.71
CA ASP A 6 -9.71 10.50 -15.89
C ASP A 6 -9.54 10.13 -14.41
N ILE A 7 -8.30 10.30 -13.93
CA ILE A 7 -7.90 10.02 -12.54
C ILE A 7 -8.69 10.92 -11.60
N GLU A 8 -8.90 12.19 -11.98
CA GLU A 8 -9.61 13.18 -11.18
C GLU A 8 -11.05 12.72 -10.93
N GLU A 9 -11.83 12.52 -11.99
CA GLU A 9 -13.24 12.12 -11.86
C GLU A 9 -13.39 10.75 -11.18
N THR A 10 -12.59 9.76 -11.60
CA THR A 10 -12.72 8.38 -11.08
C THR A 10 -12.33 8.29 -9.60
N THR A 11 -11.22 8.92 -9.20
CA THR A 11 -10.75 8.89 -7.82
C THR A 11 -11.75 9.59 -6.89
N VAL A 12 -12.19 10.80 -7.23
CA VAL A 12 -13.11 11.58 -6.40
C VAL A 12 -14.46 10.86 -6.26
N ARG A 13 -15.06 10.41 -7.37
CA ARG A 13 -16.36 9.73 -7.35
C ARG A 13 -16.36 8.44 -6.54
N LEU A 14 -15.32 7.61 -6.71
CA LEU A 14 -15.20 6.36 -5.96
C LEU A 14 -15.00 6.64 -4.47
N THR A 15 -14.14 7.60 -4.15
CA THR A 15 -13.85 8.01 -2.78
C THR A 15 -15.11 8.56 -2.09
N GLU A 16 -15.85 9.44 -2.77
CA GLU A 16 -17.13 10.00 -2.31
C GLU A 16 -18.15 8.90 -2.02
N PHE A 17 -18.34 7.98 -2.97
CA PHE A 17 -19.26 6.85 -2.79
C PHE A 17 -18.92 6.00 -1.57
N ILE A 18 -17.64 5.65 -1.38
CA ILE A 18 -17.25 4.82 -0.25
C ILE A 18 -17.38 5.60 1.08
N ALA A 19 -16.96 6.86 1.11
CA ALA A 19 -16.98 7.67 2.32
C ALA A 19 -18.41 8.07 2.72
N ASN A 20 -19.22 8.55 1.77
CA ASN A 20 -20.51 9.18 2.07
C ASN A 20 -21.70 8.22 1.93
N ASP A 21 -21.73 7.36 0.90
CA ASP A 21 -22.85 6.43 0.73
C ASP A 21 -22.68 5.18 1.59
N LEU A 22 -21.46 4.64 1.68
CA LEU A 22 -21.17 3.45 2.47
C LEU A 22 -20.72 3.76 3.92
N GLN A 23 -20.40 5.02 4.23
CA GLN A 23 -19.91 5.48 5.55
C GLN A 23 -18.65 4.71 6.01
N ILE A 24 -17.74 4.44 5.06
CA ILE A 24 -16.48 3.74 5.32
C ILE A 24 -15.34 4.76 5.24
N PRO A 25 -14.46 4.86 6.26
CA PRO A 25 -13.25 5.68 6.18
C PRO A 25 -12.44 5.35 4.94
N THR A 26 -12.02 6.38 4.20
CA THR A 26 -11.48 6.20 2.86
C THR A 26 -10.20 6.99 2.66
N ILE A 27 -9.22 6.37 1.99
CA ILE A 27 -7.95 6.97 1.59
C ILE A 27 -7.95 7.11 0.07
N ALA A 28 -7.81 8.33 -0.45
CA ALA A 28 -7.72 8.57 -1.89
C ALA A 28 -6.31 8.25 -2.41
N HIS A 29 -6.20 7.47 -3.49
CA HIS A 29 -4.90 7.13 -4.09
C HIS A 29 -4.58 8.11 -5.23
N LEU A 30 -3.42 8.80 -5.16
CA LEU A 30 -2.98 9.74 -6.17
C LEU A 30 -1.62 9.35 -6.77
N PRO A 31 -1.59 8.96 -8.08
CA PRO A 31 -0.34 8.66 -8.79
C PRO A 31 0.26 9.91 -9.41
N ALA A 32 1.38 10.40 -8.88
CA ALA A 32 2.03 11.67 -9.22
C ALA A 32 2.31 11.86 -10.72
N VAL A 33 2.86 10.85 -11.38
CA VAL A 33 3.36 10.96 -12.77
C VAL A 33 2.32 11.35 -13.83
N TYR A 34 1.02 11.24 -13.51
CA TYR A 34 -0.07 11.59 -14.43
C TYR A 34 -0.88 12.81 -14.00
N LEU A 35 -0.43 13.50 -12.96
CA LEU A 35 -1.10 14.68 -12.40
C LEU A 35 -0.36 15.96 -12.74
N THR A 36 -1.13 17.03 -13.00
CA THR A 36 -0.61 18.41 -12.99
C THR A 36 -0.97 19.06 -11.65
N LYS A 37 -0.31 20.17 -11.32
CA LYS A 37 -0.62 20.96 -10.13
C LYS A 37 -2.08 21.40 -10.09
N ASP A 38 -2.62 21.84 -11.24
CA ASP A 38 -4.03 22.24 -11.36
C ASP A 38 -4.98 21.06 -11.08
N MET A 39 -4.67 19.87 -11.62
CA MET A 39 -5.46 18.66 -11.34
C MET A 39 -5.42 18.32 -9.86
N VAL A 40 -4.24 18.37 -9.22
CA VAL A 40 -4.11 18.10 -7.78
C VAL A 40 -4.92 19.11 -6.97
N SER A 41 -4.85 20.40 -7.28
CA SER A 41 -5.65 21.43 -6.59
C SER A 41 -7.15 21.16 -6.71
N ASN A 42 -7.65 20.78 -7.90
CA ASN A 42 -9.05 20.43 -8.11
C ASN A 42 -9.45 19.18 -7.32
N ILE A 43 -8.59 18.16 -7.30
CA ILE A 43 -8.82 16.92 -6.52
C ILE A 43 -8.91 17.24 -5.03
N LEU A 44 -7.96 18.02 -4.49
CA LEU A 44 -7.95 18.42 -3.08
C LEU A 44 -9.24 19.15 -2.69
N GLN A 45 -9.68 20.14 -3.50
CA GLN A 45 -10.94 20.85 -3.27
C GLN A 45 -12.15 19.91 -3.33
N SER A 46 -12.11 18.92 -4.20
CA SER A 46 -13.20 17.95 -4.33
C SER A 46 -13.24 16.97 -3.16
N LEU A 47 -12.08 16.50 -2.69
CA LEU A 47 -11.95 15.64 -1.51
C LEU A 47 -12.36 16.39 -0.22
N ASP A 48 -11.97 17.66 -0.08
CA ASP A 48 -12.43 18.51 1.03
C ASP A 48 -13.95 18.61 1.08
N ARG A 49 -14.61 18.83 -0.07
CA ARG A 49 -16.09 18.93 -0.13
C ARG A 49 -16.80 17.65 0.32
N VAL A 50 -16.21 16.50 0.08
CA VAL A 50 -16.76 15.20 0.48
C VAL A 50 -16.25 14.71 1.84
N GLY A 51 -15.41 15.52 2.54
CA GLY A 51 -14.92 15.22 3.88
C GLY A 51 -13.83 14.15 3.95
N VAL A 52 -13.12 13.90 2.85
CA VAL A 52 -12.01 12.92 2.80
C VAL A 52 -10.68 13.66 2.81
N HIS A 53 -9.91 13.48 3.86
CA HIS A 53 -8.65 14.19 4.11
C HIS A 53 -7.43 13.27 4.15
N GLN A 54 -7.55 12.00 3.76
CA GLN A 54 -6.46 11.05 3.73
C GLN A 54 -6.07 10.70 2.29
N ILE A 55 -4.78 10.82 1.97
CA ILE A 55 -4.25 10.57 0.63
C ILE A 55 -3.08 9.60 0.70
N LEU A 56 -3.14 8.53 -0.09
CA LEU A 56 -1.97 7.71 -0.41
C LEU A 56 -1.28 8.30 -1.64
N ALA A 57 -0.16 8.98 -1.40
CA ALA A 57 0.65 9.59 -2.45
C ALA A 57 1.64 8.56 -3.03
N LEU A 58 1.49 8.27 -4.32
CA LEU A 58 2.29 7.31 -5.06
C LEU A 58 3.02 8.01 -6.21
N ARG A 59 4.15 7.46 -6.66
CA ARG A 59 4.73 7.88 -7.94
C ARG A 59 3.78 7.51 -9.09
N GLY A 60 3.25 6.31 -9.05
CA GLY A 60 2.49 5.67 -10.12
C GLY A 60 3.39 4.87 -11.06
N ASP A 61 2.79 3.90 -11.74
CA ASP A 61 3.45 3.09 -12.77
C ASP A 61 3.49 3.86 -14.09
N ILE A 62 4.58 3.76 -14.83
CA ILE A 62 4.71 4.38 -16.15
C ILE A 62 4.22 3.38 -17.20
N PHE A 63 3.15 3.76 -17.90
CA PHE A 63 2.58 2.95 -18.98
C PHE A 63 3.16 3.38 -20.34
N PRO A 64 3.53 2.43 -21.23
CA PRO A 64 4.17 2.75 -22.51
C PRO A 64 3.36 3.70 -23.40
N ASP A 65 2.03 3.63 -23.31
CA ASP A 65 1.10 4.36 -24.19
C ASP A 65 0.59 5.68 -23.61
N VAL A 66 1.07 6.07 -22.41
CA VAL A 66 0.62 7.29 -21.71
C VAL A 66 1.84 8.09 -21.29
N ALA A 67 2.00 9.28 -21.86
CA ALA A 67 3.08 10.18 -21.47
C ALA A 67 2.89 10.69 -20.02
N PRO A 68 3.89 10.57 -19.16
CA PRO A 68 3.89 11.25 -17.88
C PRO A 68 3.70 12.74 -18.02
N LYS A 69 3.20 13.39 -16.97
CA LYS A 69 3.19 14.86 -16.85
C LYS A 69 4.50 15.33 -16.23
N ASP A 70 4.84 16.61 -16.44
CA ASP A 70 6.14 17.15 -16.04
C ASP A 70 6.14 17.79 -14.64
N ASP A 71 4.96 17.93 -14.01
CA ASP A 71 4.83 18.66 -12.73
C ASP A 71 5.36 17.86 -11.51
N PHE A 72 5.29 16.54 -11.57
CA PHE A 72 5.71 15.66 -10.48
C PHE A 72 6.49 14.46 -11.02
N THR A 73 7.72 14.30 -10.58
CA THR A 73 8.56 13.14 -10.95
C THR A 73 8.44 12.01 -9.93
N TYR A 74 8.36 12.38 -8.66
CA TYR A 74 8.32 11.46 -7.53
C TYR A 74 7.11 11.72 -6.63
N ALA A 75 6.76 10.73 -5.81
CA ALA A 75 5.74 10.92 -4.78
C ALA A 75 6.10 12.05 -3.79
N THR A 76 7.39 12.29 -3.55
CA THR A 76 7.88 13.37 -2.68
C THR A 76 7.45 14.74 -3.20
N ASP A 77 7.53 14.98 -4.52
CA ASP A 77 7.14 16.25 -5.13
C ASP A 77 5.63 16.50 -4.94
N LEU A 78 4.83 15.43 -5.09
CA LEU A 78 3.38 15.49 -4.84
C LEU A 78 3.07 15.79 -3.37
N ILE A 79 3.77 15.14 -2.44
CA ILE A 79 3.58 15.36 -1.00
C ILE A 79 3.91 16.80 -0.62
N GLU A 80 5.04 17.33 -1.07
CA GLU A 80 5.44 18.72 -0.85
C GLU A 80 4.37 19.69 -1.35
N TYR A 81 3.87 19.46 -2.56
CA TYR A 81 2.82 20.28 -3.14
C TYR A 81 1.53 20.24 -2.34
N ILE A 82 1.05 19.04 -1.97
CA ILE A 82 -0.18 18.90 -1.17
C ILE A 82 -0.01 19.59 0.19
N LYS A 83 1.12 19.41 0.86
CA LYS A 83 1.38 20.03 2.18
C LYS A 83 1.49 21.54 2.11
N ALA A 84 1.94 22.11 1.00
CA ALA A 84 1.96 23.55 0.78
C ALA A 84 0.56 24.13 0.53
N GLU A 85 -0.26 23.45 -0.29
CA GLU A 85 -1.60 23.92 -0.68
C GLU A 85 -2.68 23.62 0.38
N ALA A 86 -2.61 22.44 1.00
CA ALA A 86 -3.63 21.92 1.91
C ALA A 86 -2.99 21.12 3.06
N PRO A 87 -2.33 21.80 4.03
CA PRO A 87 -1.55 21.16 5.10
C PRO A 87 -2.36 20.26 6.03
N HIS A 88 -3.66 20.37 6.05
CA HIS A 88 -4.58 19.57 6.87
C HIS A 88 -4.79 18.15 6.34
N PHE A 89 -4.41 17.83 5.10
CA PHE A 89 -4.49 16.47 4.59
C PHE A 89 -3.44 15.57 5.24
N ASP A 90 -3.86 14.40 5.68
CA ASP A 90 -2.96 13.32 6.10
C ASP A 90 -2.41 12.58 4.89
N ILE A 91 -1.08 12.50 4.80
CA ILE A 91 -0.43 11.86 3.66
C ILE A 91 0.19 10.54 4.08
N ILE A 92 -0.22 9.49 3.37
CA ILE A 92 0.33 8.16 3.48
C ILE A 92 1.31 7.94 2.32
N GLY A 93 2.47 7.39 2.60
CA GLY A 93 3.48 7.07 1.59
C GLY A 93 3.68 5.57 1.41
N ALA A 94 4.08 5.15 0.21
CA ALA A 94 4.54 3.77 -0.01
C ALA A 94 6.00 3.59 0.42
N CYS A 95 6.31 2.41 0.98
CA CYS A 95 7.67 1.98 1.32
C CYS A 95 7.89 0.50 0.93
N TYR A 96 9.14 0.05 0.94
CA TYR A 96 9.53 -1.21 0.31
C TYR A 96 10.45 -2.02 1.24
N PRO A 97 9.95 -3.01 1.99
CA PRO A 97 10.78 -3.83 2.88
C PRO A 97 11.93 -4.55 2.18
N GLU A 98 11.74 -4.95 0.94
CA GLU A 98 12.76 -5.62 0.11
C GLU A 98 13.53 -4.66 -0.81
N GLY A 99 13.31 -3.33 -0.65
CA GLY A 99 13.91 -2.25 -1.43
C GLY A 99 13.12 -1.86 -2.67
N HIS A 100 13.18 -0.59 -3.06
CA HIS A 100 12.54 -0.09 -4.28
C HIS A 100 13.35 -0.52 -5.51
N PRO A 101 12.71 -1.01 -6.61
CA PRO A 101 13.42 -1.46 -7.81
C PRO A 101 14.40 -0.43 -8.38
N ASP A 102 14.00 0.84 -8.40
CA ASP A 102 14.80 1.93 -8.96
C ASP A 102 15.87 2.48 -8.00
N SER A 103 15.91 2.01 -6.75
CA SER A 103 16.94 2.42 -5.80
C SER A 103 18.22 1.63 -6.02
N PRO A 104 19.41 2.29 -6.09
CA PRO A 104 20.67 1.59 -6.35
C PRO A 104 21.06 0.63 -5.22
N ASN A 105 20.60 0.89 -4.02
CA ASN A 105 20.81 0.06 -2.83
C ASN A 105 19.82 0.45 -1.71
N GLN A 106 19.76 -0.37 -0.68
CA GLN A 106 18.84 -0.19 0.44
C GLN A 106 19.12 1.08 1.26
N ILE A 107 20.36 1.54 1.36
CA ILE A 107 20.70 2.78 2.08
C ILE A 107 20.06 3.98 1.38
N SER A 108 20.23 4.05 0.06
CA SER A 108 19.62 5.12 -0.75
C SER A 108 18.10 5.08 -0.68
N ASP A 109 17.50 3.89 -0.63
CA ASP A 109 16.06 3.71 -0.49
C ASP A 109 15.53 4.28 0.84
N ILE A 110 16.17 3.93 1.96
CA ILE A 110 15.84 4.46 3.29
C ILE A 110 16.03 5.99 3.35
N GLN A 111 17.11 6.52 2.74
CA GLN A 111 17.32 7.97 2.66
C GLN A 111 16.22 8.68 1.87
N ASN A 112 15.76 8.11 0.76
CA ASN A 112 14.64 8.66 -0.01
C ASN A 112 13.32 8.54 0.76
N LEU A 113 13.13 7.45 1.51
CA LEU A 113 11.97 7.30 2.39
C LEU A 113 11.99 8.36 3.51
N LYS A 114 13.15 8.61 4.12
CA LYS A 114 13.30 9.68 5.13
C LYS A 114 12.91 11.05 4.57
N LYS A 115 13.38 11.39 3.35
CA LYS A 115 12.97 12.63 2.69
C LYS A 115 11.45 12.72 2.53
N LYS A 116 10.80 11.61 2.12
CA LYS A 116 9.34 11.53 1.99
C LYS A 116 8.62 11.83 3.31
N VAL A 117 9.13 11.31 4.42
CA VAL A 117 8.60 11.59 5.76
C VAL A 117 8.85 13.05 6.14
N ASP A 118 10.05 13.57 5.90
CA ASP A 118 10.43 14.95 6.26
C ASP A 118 9.59 16.01 5.54
N VAL A 119 9.11 15.73 4.34
CA VAL A 119 8.22 16.66 3.60
C VAL A 119 6.74 16.54 3.99
N GLY A 120 6.39 15.68 4.97
CA GLY A 120 5.07 15.66 5.57
C GLY A 120 4.26 14.38 5.41
N CYS A 121 4.89 13.25 5.06
CA CYS A 121 4.24 11.96 5.12
C CYS A 121 4.01 11.56 6.59
N SER A 122 2.76 11.29 6.99
CA SER A 122 2.37 11.01 8.38
C SER A 122 2.31 9.53 8.72
N SER A 123 2.25 8.65 7.72
CA SER A 123 2.31 7.19 7.88
C SER A 123 2.78 6.52 6.59
N LEU A 124 3.14 5.25 6.69
CA LEU A 124 3.67 4.46 5.58
C LEU A 124 2.87 3.17 5.41
N VAL A 125 2.70 2.75 4.14
CA VAL A 125 2.18 1.42 3.79
C VAL A 125 3.25 0.70 2.98
N THR A 126 3.58 -0.55 3.36
CA THR A 126 4.60 -1.29 2.63
C THR A 126 4.06 -1.87 1.33
N GLN A 127 4.94 -2.03 0.33
CA GLN A 127 4.72 -3.02 -0.72
C GLN A 127 4.53 -4.39 -0.06
N LEU A 128 3.76 -5.26 -0.69
CA LEU A 128 3.56 -6.62 -0.18
C LEU A 128 4.90 -7.37 -0.08
N PHE A 129 4.99 -8.25 0.90
CA PHE A 129 6.13 -9.13 1.16
C PHE A 129 5.62 -10.49 1.69
N PHE A 130 6.50 -11.51 1.68
CA PHE A 130 6.15 -12.87 2.12
C PHE A 130 7.03 -13.37 3.28
N ASP A 131 8.00 -12.59 3.70
CA ASP A 131 8.93 -12.92 4.77
C ASP A 131 8.90 -11.79 5.81
N ASN A 132 8.34 -12.07 6.99
CA ASN A 132 8.19 -11.07 8.05
C ASN A 132 9.53 -10.58 8.58
N GLU A 133 10.60 -11.41 8.54
CA GLU A 133 11.95 -10.98 8.91
C GLU A 133 12.44 -9.81 8.04
N ARG A 134 12.03 -9.75 6.77
CA ARG A 134 12.35 -8.60 5.90
C ARG A 134 11.67 -7.33 6.34
N PHE A 135 10.45 -7.45 6.84
CA PHE A 135 9.72 -6.33 7.40
C PHE A 135 10.37 -5.82 8.69
N TYR A 136 10.77 -6.71 9.60
CA TYR A 136 11.45 -6.34 10.85
C TYR A 136 12.81 -5.70 10.58
N ASP A 137 13.64 -6.30 9.75
CA ASP A 137 14.90 -5.72 9.27
C ASP A 137 14.72 -4.31 8.68
N PHE A 138 13.62 -4.10 7.95
CA PHE A 138 13.29 -2.80 7.37
C PHE A 138 12.87 -1.79 8.44
N GLN A 139 12.03 -2.18 9.40
CA GLN A 139 11.63 -1.32 10.52
C GLN A 139 12.85 -0.85 11.33
N ASP A 140 13.76 -1.75 11.66
CA ASP A 140 15.01 -1.41 12.38
C ASP A 140 15.81 -0.35 11.63
N LYS A 141 15.94 -0.48 10.30
CA LYS A 141 16.63 0.50 9.46
C LYS A 141 15.90 1.84 9.41
N CYS A 142 14.56 1.82 9.40
CA CYS A 142 13.74 3.04 9.48
C CYS A 142 13.98 3.77 10.81
N ILE A 143 13.96 3.05 11.92
CA ILE A 143 14.25 3.61 13.27
C ILE A 143 15.65 4.23 13.31
N LEU A 144 16.68 3.52 12.83
CA LEU A 144 18.05 4.03 12.78
C LEU A 144 18.19 5.28 11.89
N ALA A 145 17.34 5.43 10.87
CA ALA A 145 17.31 6.60 10.01
C ALA A 145 16.46 7.76 10.57
N GLY A 146 15.86 7.60 11.77
CA GLY A 146 14.96 8.59 12.36
C GLY A 146 13.59 8.68 11.67
N ILE A 147 13.10 7.58 11.12
CA ILE A 147 11.73 7.44 10.60
C ILE A 147 10.86 6.86 11.72
N GLU A 148 10.03 7.72 12.33
CA GLU A 148 9.21 7.38 13.51
C GLU A 148 7.71 7.28 13.20
N VAL A 149 7.31 7.53 11.96
CA VAL A 149 5.91 7.43 11.54
C VAL A 149 5.44 5.97 11.51
N PRO A 150 4.14 5.70 11.76
CA PRO A 150 3.60 4.34 11.71
C PRO A 150 3.82 3.68 10.35
N ILE A 151 4.20 2.40 10.36
CA ILE A 151 4.39 1.59 9.15
C ILE A 151 3.38 0.44 9.15
N HIS A 152 2.44 0.49 8.21
CA HIS A 152 1.43 -0.54 8.02
C HIS A 152 1.95 -1.63 7.09
N ALA A 153 1.87 -2.88 7.53
CA ALA A 153 2.37 -4.03 6.77
C ALA A 153 1.41 -4.42 5.64
N GLY A 154 1.89 -4.43 4.42
CA GLY A 154 1.14 -4.82 3.22
C GLY A 154 1.12 -6.33 3.03
N ILE A 155 -0.02 -6.98 3.18
CA ILE A 155 -0.20 -8.42 3.04
C ILE A 155 -1.10 -8.74 1.86
N MET A 156 -0.66 -9.67 1.02
CA MET A 156 -1.41 -10.13 -0.15
C MET A 156 -1.59 -11.65 -0.11
N PRO A 157 -2.82 -12.14 0.13
CA PRO A 157 -3.09 -13.56 0.02
C PRO A 157 -2.93 -14.05 -1.42
N ILE A 158 -2.10 -15.04 -1.65
CA ILE A 158 -1.94 -15.68 -2.97
C ILE A 158 -2.84 -16.91 -3.03
N LEU A 159 -3.81 -16.86 -3.93
CA LEU A 159 -4.89 -17.85 -4.01
C LEU A 159 -4.74 -18.82 -5.18
N ASN A 160 -3.86 -18.52 -6.11
CA ASN A 160 -3.60 -19.38 -7.27
C ASN A 160 -2.21 -19.11 -7.85
N ARG A 161 -1.71 -20.08 -8.61
CA ARG A 161 -0.38 -20.03 -9.22
C ARG A 161 -0.20 -18.87 -10.20
N ASN A 162 -1.21 -18.58 -11.01
CA ASN A 162 -1.11 -17.49 -11.99
C ASN A 162 -0.93 -16.14 -11.33
N GLN A 163 -1.57 -15.93 -10.18
CA GLN A 163 -1.37 -14.74 -9.35
C GLN A 163 0.08 -14.63 -8.86
N ALA A 164 0.65 -15.74 -8.33
CA ALA A 164 2.05 -15.77 -7.90
C ALA A 164 3.02 -15.49 -9.06
N LEU A 165 2.83 -16.13 -10.22
CA LEU A 165 3.68 -15.94 -11.38
C LEU A 165 3.59 -14.53 -11.96
N ARG A 166 2.39 -13.94 -11.97
CA ARG A 166 2.20 -12.54 -12.41
C ARG A 166 2.92 -11.60 -11.47
N LEU A 167 2.76 -11.78 -10.15
CA LEU A 167 3.41 -10.99 -9.13
C LEU A 167 4.94 -10.96 -9.29
N LEU A 168 5.55 -12.12 -9.48
CA LEU A 168 7.01 -12.23 -9.68
C LEU A 168 7.49 -11.57 -10.97
N LYS A 169 6.61 -11.37 -11.95
CA LYS A 169 6.94 -10.63 -13.19
C LYS A 169 6.79 -9.12 -13.05
N THR A 170 5.86 -8.66 -12.21
CA THR A 170 5.53 -7.25 -12.08
C THR A 170 6.26 -6.57 -10.91
N CYS A 171 6.67 -7.34 -9.91
CA CYS A 171 7.34 -6.85 -8.71
C CYS A 171 8.72 -7.52 -8.59
N GLU A 172 9.72 -6.94 -9.26
CA GLU A 172 11.05 -7.54 -9.44
C GLU A 172 11.81 -7.83 -8.13
N ASN A 173 11.55 -7.04 -7.08
CA ASN A 173 12.28 -7.16 -5.80
C ASN A 173 11.62 -8.13 -4.81
N ILE A 174 10.41 -8.62 -5.08
CA ILE A 174 9.72 -9.52 -4.15
C ILE A 174 10.30 -10.92 -4.22
N LYS A 175 10.67 -11.44 -3.04
CA LYS A 175 11.22 -12.79 -2.88
C LYS A 175 10.21 -13.71 -2.23
N LEU A 176 10.01 -14.87 -2.85
CA LEU A 176 9.20 -15.93 -2.21
C LEU A 176 10.09 -16.74 -1.27
N PRO A 177 9.75 -16.85 0.03
CA PRO A 177 10.44 -17.73 0.97
C PRO A 177 10.33 -19.19 0.56
N ARG A 178 11.27 -20.02 1.05
CA ARG A 178 11.28 -21.46 0.78
C ARG A 178 9.94 -22.14 1.15
N LYS A 179 9.36 -21.78 2.30
CA LYS A 179 8.06 -22.28 2.77
C LYS A 179 6.97 -22.01 1.73
N PHE A 180 6.90 -20.81 1.21
CA PHE A 180 5.85 -20.43 0.26
C PHE A 180 6.05 -21.08 -1.14
N ARG A 181 7.30 -21.16 -1.63
CA ARG A 181 7.60 -21.87 -2.86
C ARG A 181 7.18 -23.35 -2.77
N ALA A 182 7.47 -24.02 -1.65
CA ALA A 182 7.06 -25.41 -1.41
C ALA A 182 5.53 -25.60 -1.47
N ILE A 183 4.76 -24.59 -1.01
CA ILE A 183 3.29 -24.59 -1.14
C ILE A 183 2.88 -24.52 -2.63
N LEU A 184 3.46 -23.57 -3.39
CA LEU A 184 3.16 -23.42 -4.81
C LEU A 184 3.48 -24.67 -5.61
N ASP A 185 4.62 -25.31 -5.34
CA ASP A 185 5.06 -26.52 -6.03
C ASP A 185 4.20 -27.74 -5.63
N LYS A 186 3.89 -27.89 -4.33
CA LYS A 186 3.10 -29.00 -3.83
C LYS A 186 1.68 -29.04 -4.38
N TYR A 187 1.05 -27.89 -4.48
CA TYR A 187 -0.36 -27.75 -4.88
C TYR A 187 -0.53 -27.16 -6.28
N GLU A 188 0.49 -27.32 -7.13
CA GLU A 188 0.48 -26.77 -8.50
C GLU A 188 -0.78 -27.16 -9.30
N HIS A 189 -1.23 -28.41 -9.15
CA HIS A 189 -2.37 -28.98 -9.88
C HIS A 189 -3.64 -29.12 -9.02
N ASP A 190 -3.63 -28.58 -7.80
CA ASP A 190 -4.76 -28.59 -6.86
C ASP A 190 -5.12 -27.17 -6.43
N PRO A 191 -5.99 -26.49 -7.20
CA PRO A 191 -6.36 -25.09 -6.92
C PRO A 191 -7.06 -24.89 -5.57
N GLU A 192 -7.79 -25.87 -5.07
CA GLU A 192 -8.50 -25.77 -3.80
C GLU A 192 -7.51 -25.81 -2.63
N SER A 193 -6.61 -26.79 -2.63
CA SER A 193 -5.55 -26.88 -1.62
C SER A 193 -4.59 -25.68 -1.68
N LEU A 194 -4.25 -25.19 -2.88
CA LEU A 194 -3.41 -23.99 -3.04
C LEU A 194 -4.08 -22.75 -2.44
N ARG A 195 -5.37 -22.55 -2.71
CA ARG A 195 -6.15 -21.47 -2.12
C ARG A 195 -6.16 -21.56 -0.59
N ALA A 196 -6.46 -22.73 -0.04
CA ALA A 196 -6.50 -22.94 1.42
C ALA A 196 -5.13 -22.66 2.07
N ALA A 197 -4.05 -23.19 1.48
CA ALA A 197 -2.68 -22.97 1.97
C ALA A 197 -2.23 -21.50 1.84
N GLY A 198 -2.61 -20.80 0.76
CA GLY A 198 -2.32 -19.38 0.57
C GLY A 198 -3.03 -18.48 1.58
N LEU A 199 -4.29 -18.78 1.90
CA LEU A 199 -5.03 -18.08 2.96
C LEU A 199 -4.40 -18.34 4.34
N ALA A 200 -4.07 -19.60 4.65
CA ALA A 200 -3.43 -19.95 5.91
C ALA A 200 -2.07 -19.26 6.06
N TYR A 201 -1.30 -19.15 4.98
CA TYR A 201 -0.02 -18.44 4.99
C TYR A 201 -0.19 -16.95 5.31
N ALA A 202 -1.16 -16.28 4.69
CA ALA A 202 -1.42 -14.87 4.97
C ALA A 202 -1.91 -14.63 6.40
N VAL A 203 -2.74 -15.52 6.93
CA VAL A 203 -3.17 -15.48 8.34
C VAL A 203 -1.98 -15.66 9.28
N ASP A 204 -1.08 -16.62 9.02
CA ASP A 204 0.14 -16.88 9.80
C ASP A 204 1.05 -15.62 9.83
N GLN A 205 1.24 -14.95 8.68
CA GLN A 205 1.97 -13.68 8.61
C GLN A 205 1.32 -12.59 9.48
N ILE A 206 0.00 -12.44 9.41
CA ILE A 206 -0.72 -11.42 10.18
C ILE A 206 -0.64 -11.71 11.68
N VAL A 207 -0.78 -12.97 12.09
CA VAL A 207 -0.66 -13.37 13.51
C VAL A 207 0.70 -12.97 14.06
N ASP A 208 1.77 -13.29 13.33
CA ASP A 208 3.14 -12.95 13.73
C ASP A 208 3.35 -11.43 13.79
N LEU A 209 2.95 -10.68 12.76
CA LEU A 209 3.07 -9.22 12.71
C LEU A 209 2.31 -8.53 13.85
N VAL A 210 1.09 -8.96 14.15
CA VAL A 210 0.29 -8.38 15.25
C VAL A 210 0.90 -8.71 16.61
N THR A 211 1.48 -9.89 16.76
CA THR A 211 2.18 -10.30 17.99
C THR A 211 3.46 -9.46 18.23
N GLN A 212 4.05 -8.91 17.17
CA GLN A 212 5.21 -8.01 17.22
C GLN A 212 4.82 -6.52 17.16
N ASP A 213 3.59 -6.19 17.55
CA ASP A 213 3.08 -4.81 17.67
C ASP A 213 3.20 -3.97 16.38
N VAL A 214 2.96 -4.58 15.21
CA VAL A 214 2.88 -3.82 13.95
C VAL A 214 1.83 -2.71 14.05
N ALA A 215 2.09 -1.54 13.46
CA ALA A 215 1.17 -0.40 13.51
C ALA A 215 -0.20 -0.68 12.86
N GLY A 216 -0.26 -1.61 11.91
CA GLY A 216 -1.49 -2.04 11.26
C GLY A 216 -1.22 -2.94 10.06
N ILE A 217 -2.28 -3.56 9.56
CA ILE A 217 -2.23 -4.42 8.38
C ILE A 217 -2.99 -3.77 7.22
N HIS A 218 -2.31 -3.62 6.08
CA HIS A 218 -2.92 -3.26 4.82
C HIS A 218 -3.12 -4.51 3.97
N LEU A 219 -4.38 -4.90 3.70
CA LEU A 219 -4.69 -6.11 2.96
C LEU A 219 -4.93 -5.82 1.47
N TYR A 220 -4.07 -6.35 0.61
CA TYR A 220 -4.25 -6.31 -0.83
C TYR A 220 -5.25 -7.38 -1.29
N THR A 221 -6.51 -7.02 -1.43
CA THR A 221 -7.61 -7.97 -1.69
C THR A 221 -7.81 -8.30 -3.15
N MET A 222 -7.28 -7.51 -4.06
CA MET A 222 -7.52 -7.60 -5.52
C MET A 222 -9.02 -7.65 -5.85
N ASN A 223 -9.80 -6.82 -5.18
CA ASN A 223 -11.27 -6.75 -5.30
C ASN A 223 -11.99 -8.10 -5.03
N ASN A 224 -11.42 -8.93 -4.14
CA ASN A 224 -12.01 -10.21 -3.73
C ASN A 224 -12.57 -10.12 -2.31
N ALA A 225 -13.86 -9.79 -2.21
CA ALA A 225 -14.56 -9.63 -0.94
C ALA A 225 -14.55 -10.91 -0.08
N ALA A 226 -14.66 -12.10 -0.70
CA ALA A 226 -14.65 -13.36 0.03
C ALA A 226 -13.31 -13.61 0.72
N THR A 227 -12.21 -13.25 0.06
CA THR A 227 -10.86 -13.34 0.64
C THR A 227 -10.68 -12.34 1.78
N ALA A 228 -11.09 -11.09 1.59
CA ALA A 228 -11.05 -10.07 2.64
C ALA A 228 -11.83 -10.52 3.88
N TYR A 229 -13.04 -11.02 3.69
CA TYR A 229 -13.89 -11.51 4.77
C TYR A 229 -13.30 -12.72 5.51
N HIS A 230 -12.68 -13.67 4.76
CA HIS A 230 -12.01 -14.82 5.37
C HIS A 230 -10.85 -14.39 6.28
N ILE A 231 -9.96 -13.52 5.79
CA ILE A 231 -8.84 -12.99 6.57
C ILE A 231 -9.35 -12.21 7.78
N TYR A 232 -10.32 -11.31 7.59
CA TYR A 232 -10.95 -10.57 8.68
C TYR A 232 -11.48 -11.50 9.78
N LYS A 233 -12.28 -12.51 9.41
CA LYS A 233 -12.81 -13.48 10.39
C LYS A 233 -11.73 -14.23 11.15
N ALA A 234 -10.63 -14.56 10.49
CA ALA A 234 -9.53 -15.30 11.12
C ALA A 234 -8.67 -14.42 12.06
N THR A 235 -8.64 -13.10 11.85
CA THR A 235 -7.65 -12.23 12.51
C THR A 235 -8.24 -11.07 13.33
N HIS A 236 -9.50 -10.67 13.14
CA HIS A 236 -10.08 -9.48 13.78
C HIS A 236 -9.97 -9.48 15.32
N ALA A 237 -10.08 -10.65 15.95
CA ALA A 237 -9.96 -10.76 17.40
C ALA A 237 -8.57 -10.38 17.94
N LEU A 238 -7.52 -10.48 17.09
CA LEU A 238 -6.14 -10.15 17.49
C LEU A 238 -5.97 -8.65 17.71
N PHE A 239 -6.72 -7.83 16.98
CA PHE A 239 -6.64 -6.36 17.07
C PHE A 239 -7.35 -5.76 18.27
N ASN A 240 -8.26 -6.50 18.93
CA ASN A 240 -8.99 -6.04 20.10
C ASN A 240 -8.11 -5.81 21.33
N HIS A 241 -6.90 -6.34 21.34
CA HIS A 241 -5.92 -6.21 22.43
C HIS A 241 -4.78 -5.23 22.08
N HIS A 242 -4.80 -4.59 20.91
CA HIS A 242 -3.75 -3.68 20.52
C HIS A 242 -4.01 -2.28 21.12
N PRO A 243 -3.09 -1.70 21.93
CA PRO A 243 -3.31 -0.45 22.64
C PRO A 243 -3.53 0.77 21.74
N SER A 244 -3.20 0.68 20.46
CA SER A 244 -3.31 1.77 19.47
C SER A 244 -4.55 1.69 18.57
N VAL A 245 -5.35 0.63 18.63
CA VAL A 245 -6.61 0.52 17.88
C VAL A 245 -7.76 1.06 18.73
N GLN A 246 -7.76 2.35 18.96
CA GLN A 246 -8.99 3.05 19.27
C GLN A 246 -9.75 3.20 17.95
N SER A 247 -10.96 2.66 17.93
CA SER A 247 -11.94 2.73 16.86
C SER A 247 -12.02 4.12 16.23
N PHE A 248 -11.72 4.21 14.94
CA PHE A 248 -12.10 5.33 14.09
C PHE A 248 -13.57 5.22 13.71
#